data_f0ac8b48baf7a813cb3fef2929e60516
#
_entry.id   f0ac8b48baf7a813cb3fef2929e60516
#
_cell.length_a   1.000
_cell.length_b   1.000
_cell.length_c   1.000
_cell.angle_alpha   90.00
_cell.angle_beta   90.00
_cell.angle_gamma   90.00
#
_symmetry.space_group_name_H-M   'P 1'
#
loop_
_entity.id
_entity.type
_entity.pdbx_description
1 polymer ?
#
loop_
_entity_poly.entity_id
_entity_poly.type
_entity_poly.pdbx_seq_one_letter_code
_entity_poly.pdbx_strand_id
1 'polypeptide(L)'
;MAKPSRPGQGERRICLPRDYTVVDTETTGLSTETCGLIEVSALRVRGGQVVGEFSTLIRPPWRQVLRDGEWREGYVDDFIQGLTGITDEMLEGAPLPIEALPLVRDFLGEDLLLGHNVGFDAAFLYDSFQKYLNCPLKNDTLDHLTISRKLLPDLPHHRLGDVAAALGVPYEGAHRALADCLITYGCYEKLRALALSRGTEEDFQRLFEKKKPPKPRYPGIPGHPFYKKRVVLTGSLATPEYADRVARAGGRVEKEVTAKTDFLAVPAPGDKPLPGKNGGPAILPQGAFLRLLGEAESSAH
;
A
#
# COMPACT_ATOMS: atom_id res chain seq x y z
N MET A 1 13.52 2.83 4.83
CA MET A 1 13.55 1.97 6.04
C MET A 1 12.72 0.72 5.77
N ALA A 2 13.12 -0.46 6.26
CA ALA A 2 12.29 -1.67 6.18
C ALA A 2 11.05 -1.46 7.07
N LYS A 3 9.87 -1.95 6.61
CA LYS A 3 8.67 -1.93 7.46
C LYS A 3 8.92 -2.76 8.72
N PRO A 4 8.48 -2.31 9.91
CA PRO A 4 8.62 -3.09 11.13
C PRO A 4 7.94 -4.45 10.97
N SER A 5 8.58 -5.49 11.49
CA SER A 5 8.02 -6.84 11.50
C SER A 5 6.91 -6.93 12.54
N ARG A 6 5.73 -7.42 12.14
CA ARG A 6 4.57 -7.64 13.02
C ARG A 6 4.19 -9.12 13.04
N PRO A 7 4.95 -9.95 13.80
CA PRO A 7 4.70 -11.39 13.83
C PRO A 7 3.30 -11.70 14.39
N GLY A 8 2.59 -12.60 13.71
CA GLY A 8 1.22 -13.00 14.09
C GLY A 8 0.13 -12.00 13.72
N GLN A 9 0.44 -10.92 12.99
CA GLN A 9 -0.57 -10.08 12.36
C GLN A 9 -1.34 -10.89 11.31
N GLY A 10 -2.66 -10.66 11.21
CA GLY A 10 -3.51 -11.31 10.23
C GLY A 10 -3.13 -10.98 8.77
N GLU A 11 -3.68 -11.75 7.86
CA GLU A 11 -3.38 -11.66 6.44
C GLU A 11 -4.31 -10.67 5.74
N ARG A 12 -3.83 -10.13 4.63
CA ARG A 12 -4.66 -9.36 3.72
C ARG A 12 -5.48 -10.30 2.86
N ARG A 13 -6.81 -10.17 2.90
CA ARG A 13 -7.75 -10.95 2.12
C ARG A 13 -8.24 -10.21 0.87
N ILE A 14 -8.64 -10.98 -0.13
CA ILE A 14 -9.35 -10.51 -1.31
C ILE A 14 -10.62 -11.35 -1.42
N CYS A 15 -11.72 -10.80 -0.95
CA CYS A 15 -13.03 -11.46 -0.89
C CYS A 15 -14.15 -10.40 -0.88
N LEU A 16 -15.39 -10.84 -0.96
CA LEU A 16 -16.58 -9.97 -0.93
C LEU A 16 -17.52 -10.36 0.23
N PRO A 17 -17.07 -10.30 1.50
CA PRO A 17 -17.85 -10.74 2.65
C PRO A 17 -19.11 -9.86 2.85
N ARG A 18 -20.07 -10.44 3.59
CA ARG A 18 -21.21 -9.72 4.16
C ARG A 18 -21.11 -9.54 5.68
N ASP A 19 -20.19 -10.29 6.29
CA ASP A 19 -19.89 -10.24 7.71
C ASP A 19 -18.46 -9.76 7.90
N TYR A 20 -18.29 -8.58 8.49
CA TYR A 20 -17.00 -7.90 8.70
C TYR A 20 -17.17 -6.80 9.74
N THR A 21 -16.07 -6.23 10.17
CA THR A 21 -16.05 -4.99 10.96
C THR A 21 -15.28 -3.92 10.21
N VAL A 22 -15.93 -2.78 9.93
CA VAL A 22 -15.23 -1.58 9.42
C VAL A 22 -14.48 -0.96 10.57
N VAL A 23 -13.26 -0.50 10.32
CA VAL A 23 -12.43 0.19 11.30
C VAL A 23 -11.75 1.38 10.66
N ASP A 24 -11.66 2.46 11.41
CA ASP A 24 -10.91 3.66 11.07
C ASP A 24 -10.29 4.25 12.33
N THR A 25 -9.13 4.91 12.20
CA THR A 25 -8.37 5.45 13.32
C THR A 25 -7.85 6.85 13.02
N GLU A 26 -7.98 7.76 14.00
CA GLU A 26 -7.27 9.01 14.01
C GLU A 26 -6.00 8.89 14.86
N THR A 27 -4.94 9.52 14.40
CA THR A 27 -3.61 9.40 15.02
C THR A 27 -2.92 10.74 15.13
N THR A 28 -1.94 10.84 16.00
CA THR A 28 -1.12 12.06 16.12
C THR A 28 -0.08 12.20 15.01
N GLY A 29 -0.12 11.38 13.96
CA GLY A 29 0.79 11.41 12.80
C GLY A 29 0.97 10.03 12.17
N LEU A 30 1.93 9.88 11.27
CA LEU A 30 2.00 8.73 10.36
C LEU A 30 2.86 7.55 10.85
N SER A 31 3.69 7.74 11.88
CA SER A 31 4.63 6.71 12.34
C SER A 31 4.11 6.04 13.61
N THR A 32 3.93 4.73 13.58
CA THR A 32 3.54 3.95 14.77
C THR A 32 4.61 3.93 15.87
N GLU A 33 5.86 4.29 15.55
CA GLU A 33 6.97 4.33 16.50
C GLU A 33 6.92 5.61 17.37
N THR A 34 6.46 6.72 16.81
CA THR A 34 6.51 8.06 17.44
C THR A 34 5.15 8.69 17.66
N CYS A 35 4.09 8.13 17.07
CA CYS A 35 2.74 8.66 17.13
C CYS A 35 1.80 7.69 17.84
N GLY A 36 0.67 8.19 18.35
CA GLY A 36 -0.32 7.42 19.07
C GLY A 36 -1.71 7.53 18.45
N LEU A 37 -2.58 6.57 18.80
CA LEU A 37 -4.02 6.63 18.51
C LEU A 37 -4.66 7.74 19.35
N ILE A 38 -5.57 8.49 18.74
CA ILE A 38 -6.38 9.52 19.42
C ILE A 38 -7.89 9.28 19.25
N GLU A 39 -8.32 8.55 18.23
CA GLU A 39 -9.68 8.04 18.09
C GLU A 39 -9.63 6.68 17.42
N VAL A 40 -10.51 5.77 17.83
CA VAL A 40 -10.79 4.51 17.15
C VAL A 40 -12.29 4.35 17.04
N SER A 41 -12.76 4.12 15.82
CA SER A 41 -14.17 3.82 15.55
C SER A 41 -14.29 2.54 14.75
N ALA A 42 -15.39 1.81 14.97
CA ALA A 42 -15.68 0.59 14.24
C ALA A 42 -17.19 0.37 14.07
N LEU A 43 -17.56 -0.25 12.94
CA LEU A 43 -18.93 -0.66 12.63
C LEU A 43 -18.96 -2.16 12.42
N ARG A 44 -19.72 -2.87 13.22
CA ARG A 44 -19.94 -4.32 13.02
C ARG A 44 -21.04 -4.53 11.99
N VAL A 45 -20.73 -5.25 10.95
CA VAL A 45 -21.63 -5.56 9.83
C VAL A 45 -21.90 -7.05 9.80
N ARG A 46 -23.20 -7.44 9.70
CA ARG A 46 -23.64 -8.82 9.54
C ARG A 46 -24.72 -8.88 8.47
N GLY A 47 -24.59 -9.85 7.56
CA GLY A 47 -25.48 -9.95 6.42
C GLY A 47 -25.50 -8.72 5.51
N GLY A 48 -24.48 -7.84 5.57
CA GLY A 48 -24.42 -6.57 4.86
C GLY A 48 -25.20 -5.44 5.55
N GLN A 49 -25.56 -5.57 6.83
CA GLN A 49 -26.25 -4.54 7.62
C GLN A 49 -25.42 -4.19 8.85
N VAL A 50 -25.36 -2.91 9.19
CA VAL A 50 -24.73 -2.45 10.43
C VAL A 50 -25.56 -2.95 11.62
N VAL A 51 -24.96 -3.71 12.52
CA VAL A 51 -25.60 -4.30 13.70
C VAL A 51 -25.00 -3.76 15.02
N GLY A 52 -23.94 -2.99 14.95
CA GLY A 52 -23.33 -2.35 16.10
C GLY A 52 -22.30 -1.32 15.69
N GLU A 53 -22.11 -0.34 16.53
CA GLU A 53 -21.09 0.70 16.36
C GLU A 53 -20.31 0.89 17.67
N PHE A 54 -19.06 1.31 17.52
CA PHE A 54 -18.16 1.62 18.61
C PHE A 54 -17.34 2.84 18.22
N SER A 55 -17.18 3.77 19.15
CA SER A 55 -16.27 4.91 18.97
C SER A 55 -15.72 5.33 20.31
N THR A 56 -14.43 5.61 20.36
CA THR A 56 -13.79 6.15 21.55
C THR A 56 -12.62 7.05 21.18
N LEU A 57 -12.51 8.18 21.88
CA LEU A 57 -11.25 8.91 21.94
C LEU A 57 -10.25 8.14 22.79
N ILE A 58 -8.97 8.36 22.57
CA ILE A 58 -7.88 7.77 23.36
C ILE A 58 -6.89 8.87 23.67
N ARG A 59 -6.58 9.05 24.94
CA ARG A 59 -5.60 10.04 25.40
C ARG A 59 -4.16 9.50 25.22
N PRO A 60 -3.40 9.97 24.21
CA PRO A 60 -2.02 9.55 24.04
C PRO A 60 -1.11 10.18 25.12
N PRO A 61 0.14 9.73 25.28
CA PRO A 61 1.12 10.45 26.08
C PRO A 61 1.35 11.87 25.58
N TRP A 62 1.59 12.82 26.49
CA TRP A 62 2.04 14.17 26.13
C TRP A 62 3.33 14.13 25.34
N ARG A 63 3.45 15.05 24.40
CA ARG A 63 4.62 15.21 23.55
C ARG A 63 4.85 16.66 23.18
N GLN A 64 6.00 16.98 22.59
CA GLN A 64 6.21 18.28 21.97
C GLN A 64 5.41 18.34 20.65
N VAL A 65 4.55 19.32 20.54
CA VAL A 65 3.71 19.60 19.37
C VAL A 65 3.94 21.00 18.86
N LEU A 66 3.81 21.20 17.56
CA LEU A 66 3.92 22.52 16.93
C LEU A 66 2.55 23.21 16.91
N ARG A 67 2.45 24.37 17.58
CA ARG A 67 1.23 25.18 17.63
C ARG A 67 1.55 26.67 17.49
N ASP A 68 0.86 27.37 16.62
CA ASP A 68 1.09 28.79 16.31
C ASP A 68 2.54 29.08 15.98
N GLY A 69 3.25 28.12 15.37
CA GLY A 69 4.68 28.22 15.04
C GLY A 69 5.65 28.01 16.22
N GLU A 70 5.16 27.63 17.40
CA GLU A 70 5.95 27.35 18.60
C GLU A 70 5.81 25.90 19.06
N TRP A 71 6.91 25.34 19.62
CA TRP A 71 6.88 24.04 20.26
C TRP A 71 6.32 24.14 21.68
N ARG A 72 5.27 23.38 21.95
CA ARG A 72 4.57 23.33 23.27
C ARG A 72 4.29 21.88 23.66
N GLU A 73 4.10 21.65 24.93
CA GLU A 73 3.57 20.37 25.41
C GLU A 73 2.09 20.23 25.06
N GLY A 74 1.68 19.09 24.51
CA GLY A 74 0.31 18.81 24.13
C GLY A 74 0.13 17.40 23.55
N TYR A 75 -1.06 17.10 23.09
CA TYR A 75 -1.40 15.81 22.45
C TYR A 75 -1.33 15.88 20.95
N VAL A 76 -1.91 16.93 20.35
CA VAL A 76 -2.04 17.11 18.89
C VAL A 76 -1.49 18.47 18.46
N ASP A 77 -0.88 18.54 17.29
CA ASP A 77 -0.46 19.78 16.65
C ASP A 77 -1.62 20.44 15.87
N ASP A 78 -1.38 21.67 15.38
CA ASP A 78 -2.39 22.43 14.63
C ASP A 78 -2.86 21.70 13.38
N PHE A 79 -1.98 20.94 12.72
CA PHE A 79 -2.34 20.20 11.51
C PHE A 79 -3.32 19.06 11.84
N ILE A 80 -3.03 18.25 12.84
CA ILE A 80 -3.90 17.15 13.26
C ILE A 80 -5.22 17.69 13.82
N GLN A 81 -5.17 18.74 14.64
CA GLN A 81 -6.39 19.38 15.16
C GLN A 81 -7.24 19.96 14.03
N GLY A 82 -6.63 20.63 13.05
CA GLY A 82 -7.34 21.17 11.89
C GLY A 82 -7.93 20.10 10.98
N LEU A 83 -7.28 18.94 10.87
CA LEU A 83 -7.72 17.82 10.06
C LEU A 83 -8.90 17.07 10.71
N THR A 84 -8.76 16.70 12.00
CA THR A 84 -9.68 15.80 12.69
C THR A 84 -10.72 16.52 13.56
N GLY A 85 -10.48 17.80 13.88
CA GLY A 85 -11.26 18.54 14.86
C GLY A 85 -11.06 18.06 16.31
N ILE A 86 -10.16 17.12 16.56
CA ILE A 86 -9.87 16.61 17.92
C ILE A 86 -8.90 17.56 18.59
N THR A 87 -9.29 18.10 19.74
CA THR A 87 -8.50 19.07 20.52
C THR A 87 -7.85 18.42 21.74
N ASP A 88 -6.88 19.12 22.33
CA ASP A 88 -6.25 18.66 23.57
C ASP A 88 -7.27 18.53 24.71
N GLU A 89 -8.22 19.46 24.81
CA GLU A 89 -9.27 19.41 25.85
C GLU A 89 -10.15 18.17 25.71
N MET A 90 -10.47 17.76 24.48
CA MET A 90 -11.20 16.52 24.24
C MET A 90 -10.39 15.30 24.66
N LEU A 91 -9.07 15.31 24.40
CA LEU A 91 -8.18 14.20 24.74
C LEU A 91 -7.84 14.17 26.24
N GLU A 92 -7.83 15.30 26.94
CA GLU A 92 -7.59 15.34 28.38
C GLU A 92 -8.67 14.60 29.16
N GLY A 93 -9.92 14.64 28.70
CA GLY A 93 -11.05 13.88 29.25
C GLY A 93 -11.16 12.44 28.73
N ALA A 94 -10.37 12.04 27.76
CA ALA A 94 -10.45 10.72 27.14
C ALA A 94 -9.77 9.63 27.98
N PRO A 95 -10.19 8.35 27.86
CA PRO A 95 -9.56 7.24 28.53
C PRO A 95 -8.10 7.04 28.05
N LEU A 96 -7.27 6.52 28.94
CA LEU A 96 -5.90 6.11 28.60
C LEU A 96 -5.90 4.89 27.65
N PRO A 97 -4.83 4.66 26.87
CA PRO A 97 -4.75 3.50 26.00
C PRO A 97 -4.98 2.16 26.71
N ILE A 98 -4.49 2.01 27.94
CA ILE A 98 -4.70 0.80 28.73
C ILE A 98 -6.16 0.56 29.12
N GLU A 99 -6.98 1.60 29.16
CA GLU A 99 -8.42 1.54 29.46
C GLU A 99 -9.26 1.36 28.19
N ALA A 100 -8.92 2.08 27.11
CA ALA A 100 -9.69 2.06 25.87
C ALA A 100 -9.43 0.82 25.03
N LEU A 101 -8.16 0.40 24.87
CA LEU A 101 -7.80 -0.67 23.94
C LEU A 101 -8.39 -2.05 24.27
N PRO A 102 -8.63 -2.46 25.52
CA PRO A 102 -9.39 -3.67 25.80
C PRO A 102 -10.80 -3.64 25.19
N LEU A 103 -11.51 -2.51 25.27
CA LEU A 103 -12.85 -2.33 24.71
C LEU A 103 -12.82 -2.37 23.18
N VAL A 104 -11.81 -1.73 22.57
CA VAL A 104 -11.57 -1.82 21.13
C VAL A 104 -11.37 -3.27 20.71
N ARG A 105 -10.46 -3.98 21.36
CA ARG A 105 -10.17 -5.39 21.06
C ARG A 105 -11.41 -6.27 21.18
N ASP A 106 -12.17 -6.10 22.25
CA ASP A 106 -13.37 -6.90 22.51
C ASP A 106 -14.48 -6.60 21.47
N PHE A 107 -14.57 -5.34 21.01
CA PHE A 107 -15.46 -5.00 19.89
C PHE A 107 -14.97 -5.56 18.57
N LEU A 108 -13.70 -5.50 18.23
CA LEU A 108 -13.17 -6.05 16.97
C LEU A 108 -13.28 -7.58 16.94
N GLY A 109 -13.11 -8.27 18.07
CA GLY A 109 -13.14 -9.73 18.18
C GLY A 109 -12.18 -10.38 17.17
N GLU A 110 -12.67 -11.41 16.47
CA GLU A 110 -11.92 -12.12 15.41
C GLU A 110 -12.42 -11.76 13.99
N ASP A 111 -13.18 -10.68 13.86
CA ASP A 111 -13.76 -10.26 12.59
C ASP A 111 -12.69 -9.90 11.55
N LEU A 112 -13.04 -10.09 10.26
CA LEU A 112 -12.31 -9.50 9.16
C LEU A 112 -12.46 -7.97 9.22
N LEU A 113 -11.35 -7.24 9.27
CA LEU A 113 -11.35 -5.78 9.35
C LEU A 113 -11.33 -5.16 7.96
N LEU A 114 -12.35 -4.37 7.67
CA LEU A 114 -12.44 -3.55 6.46
C LEU A 114 -12.06 -2.09 6.80
N GLY A 115 -11.27 -1.44 5.96
CA GLY A 115 -10.96 -0.01 6.10
C GLY A 115 -10.42 0.57 4.79
N HIS A 116 -10.36 1.88 4.70
CA HIS A 116 -9.79 2.58 3.55
C HIS A 116 -8.29 2.80 3.75
N ASN A 117 -7.45 1.98 3.12
CA ASN A 117 -6.03 1.85 3.43
C ASN A 117 -5.80 1.19 4.82
N VAL A 118 -6.64 0.22 5.14
CA VAL A 118 -6.70 -0.45 6.45
C VAL A 118 -5.37 -0.96 6.99
N GLY A 119 -4.36 -1.09 6.13
CA GLY A 119 -3.01 -1.45 6.58
C GLY A 119 -2.37 -0.41 7.51
N PHE A 120 -2.80 0.85 7.42
CA PHE A 120 -2.40 1.91 8.34
C PHE A 120 -3.04 1.69 9.72
N ASP A 121 -4.34 1.55 9.77
CA ASP A 121 -5.11 1.34 11.01
C ASP A 121 -4.67 0.06 11.73
N ALA A 122 -4.57 -1.03 10.99
CA ALA A 122 -4.12 -2.32 11.51
C ALA A 122 -2.70 -2.25 12.08
N ALA A 123 -1.82 -1.41 11.53
CA ALA A 123 -0.48 -1.21 12.05
C ALA A 123 -0.50 -0.46 13.38
N PHE A 124 -1.27 0.63 13.50
CA PHE A 124 -1.43 1.37 14.74
C PHE A 124 -2.11 0.55 15.84
N LEU A 125 -3.16 -0.19 15.49
CA LEU A 125 -3.84 -1.08 16.42
C LEU A 125 -2.91 -2.21 16.88
N TYR A 126 -2.17 -2.86 15.96
CA TYR A 126 -1.22 -3.92 16.31
C TYR A 126 -0.16 -3.42 17.29
N ASP A 127 0.51 -2.30 16.98
CA ASP A 127 1.60 -1.78 17.81
C ASP A 127 1.07 -1.28 19.15
N SER A 128 -0.14 -0.69 19.19
CA SER A 128 -0.80 -0.26 20.43
C SER A 128 -1.23 -1.46 21.30
N PHE A 129 -1.84 -2.50 20.70
CA PHE A 129 -2.20 -3.71 21.45
C PHE A 129 -0.97 -4.43 21.98
N GLN A 130 0.11 -4.52 21.18
CA GLN A 130 1.36 -5.12 21.65
C GLN A 130 1.95 -4.31 22.80
N LYS A 131 1.95 -2.98 22.73
CA LYS A 131 2.54 -2.10 23.73
C LYS A 131 1.77 -2.09 25.05
N TYR A 132 0.45 -2.00 25.00
CA TYR A 132 -0.40 -1.77 26.19
C TYR A 132 -1.08 -3.02 26.71
N LEU A 133 -1.33 -4.02 25.86
CA LEU A 133 -2.05 -5.25 26.23
C LEU A 133 -1.16 -6.50 26.16
N ASN A 134 0.07 -6.37 25.69
CA ASN A 134 0.98 -7.50 25.41
C ASN A 134 0.33 -8.60 24.55
N CYS A 135 -0.52 -8.21 23.61
CA CYS A 135 -1.12 -9.12 22.65
C CYS A 135 -1.17 -8.46 21.26
N PRO A 136 -0.86 -9.19 20.17
CA PRO A 136 -0.92 -8.63 18.83
C PRO A 136 -2.36 -8.59 18.31
N LEU A 137 -2.66 -7.68 17.39
CA LEU A 137 -3.84 -7.74 16.54
C LEU A 137 -3.67 -8.90 15.54
N LYS A 138 -4.60 -9.85 15.53
CA LYS A 138 -4.55 -11.06 14.69
C LYS A 138 -5.56 -11.06 13.55
N ASN A 139 -6.43 -10.07 13.51
CA ASN A 139 -7.50 -9.96 12.53
C ASN A 139 -6.95 -9.89 11.11
N ASP A 140 -7.55 -10.66 10.20
CA ASP A 140 -7.36 -10.50 8.78
C ASP A 140 -7.91 -9.14 8.31
N THR A 141 -7.38 -8.62 7.21
CA THR A 141 -7.78 -7.30 6.71
C THR A 141 -8.25 -7.34 5.27
N LEU A 142 -9.22 -6.48 4.94
CA LEU A 142 -9.75 -6.26 3.60
C LEU A 142 -9.63 -4.76 3.25
N ASP A 143 -8.81 -4.43 2.27
CA ASP A 143 -8.50 -3.04 1.97
C ASP A 143 -9.44 -2.47 0.89
N HIS A 144 -10.36 -1.61 1.32
CA HIS A 144 -11.30 -0.89 0.46
C HIS A 144 -10.60 -0.07 -0.64
N LEU A 145 -9.47 0.58 -0.33
CA LEU A 145 -8.68 1.34 -1.31
C LEU A 145 -8.19 0.45 -2.46
N THR A 146 -7.76 -0.76 -2.15
CA THR A 146 -7.32 -1.73 -3.17
C THR A 146 -8.46 -2.22 -4.03
N ILE A 147 -9.64 -2.46 -3.44
CA ILE A 147 -10.86 -2.86 -4.16
C ILE A 147 -11.30 -1.73 -5.09
N SER A 148 -11.37 -0.49 -4.59
CA SER A 148 -11.78 0.67 -5.38
C SER A 148 -10.89 0.88 -6.61
N ARG A 149 -9.57 0.76 -6.46
CA ARG A 149 -8.61 0.86 -7.57
C ARG A 149 -8.82 -0.18 -8.68
N LYS A 150 -9.37 -1.34 -8.33
CA LYS A 150 -9.64 -2.41 -9.30
C LYS A 150 -10.98 -2.26 -10.00
N LEU A 151 -11.99 -1.80 -9.28
CA LEU A 151 -13.35 -1.71 -9.78
C LEU A 151 -13.65 -0.38 -10.47
N LEU A 152 -12.91 0.68 -10.13
CA LEU A 152 -13.03 2.03 -10.67
C LEU A 152 -11.70 2.52 -11.29
N PRO A 153 -11.15 1.79 -12.30
CA PRO A 153 -9.80 2.06 -12.82
C PRO A 153 -9.65 3.45 -13.48
N ASP A 154 -10.74 4.05 -13.92
CA ASP A 154 -10.75 5.35 -14.59
C ASP A 154 -10.81 6.54 -13.61
N LEU A 155 -10.96 6.27 -12.31
CA LEU A 155 -10.95 7.31 -11.30
C LEU A 155 -9.51 7.81 -11.08
N PRO A 156 -9.22 9.11 -11.26
CA PRO A 156 -7.85 9.64 -11.20
C PRO A 156 -7.23 9.56 -9.80
N HIS A 157 -8.05 9.68 -8.76
CA HIS A 157 -7.66 9.53 -7.37
C HIS A 157 -8.63 8.62 -6.64
N HIS A 158 -8.13 7.93 -5.60
CA HIS A 158 -8.93 6.99 -4.82
C HIS A 158 -8.89 7.34 -3.32
N ARG A 159 -8.91 8.62 -2.98
CA ARG A 159 -9.17 9.04 -1.61
C ARG A 159 -10.61 8.66 -1.25
N LEU A 160 -10.91 8.50 0.02
CA LEU A 160 -12.26 8.08 0.44
C LEU A 160 -13.35 8.98 -0.15
N GLY A 161 -13.14 10.31 -0.14
CA GLY A 161 -14.08 11.27 -0.74
C GLY A 161 -14.23 11.12 -2.26
N ASP A 162 -13.14 10.84 -3.00
CA ASP A 162 -13.21 10.62 -4.46
C ASP A 162 -14.05 9.38 -4.79
N VAL A 163 -13.86 8.30 -4.02
CA VAL A 163 -14.61 7.05 -4.17
C VAL A 163 -16.07 7.25 -3.77
N ALA A 164 -16.32 7.95 -2.67
CA ALA A 164 -17.68 8.27 -2.20
C ALA A 164 -18.44 9.07 -3.26
N ALA A 165 -17.84 10.13 -3.82
CA ALA A 165 -18.42 10.93 -4.89
C ALA A 165 -18.73 10.09 -6.14
N ALA A 166 -17.78 9.25 -6.59
CA ALA A 166 -17.97 8.39 -7.76
C ALA A 166 -19.10 7.36 -7.58
N LEU A 167 -19.33 6.93 -6.35
CA LEU A 167 -20.37 5.96 -5.99
C LEU A 167 -21.68 6.62 -5.53
N GLY A 168 -21.74 7.95 -5.40
CA GLY A 168 -22.90 8.67 -4.86
C GLY A 168 -23.18 8.28 -3.39
N VAL A 169 -22.14 8.18 -2.57
CA VAL A 169 -22.22 8.03 -1.12
C VAL A 169 -22.02 9.41 -0.47
N PRO A 170 -22.88 9.84 0.46
CA PRO A 170 -22.68 11.09 1.19
C PRO A 170 -21.31 11.12 1.89
N TYR A 171 -20.66 12.30 1.89
CA TYR A 171 -19.31 12.51 2.47
C TYR A 171 -19.38 13.62 3.54
N GLU A 172 -20.33 13.51 4.46
CA GLU A 172 -20.51 14.47 5.55
C GLU A 172 -19.82 14.00 6.81
N GLY A 173 -19.21 14.94 7.55
CA GLY A 173 -18.52 14.64 8.82
C GLY A 173 -17.20 13.89 8.69
N ALA A 174 -16.61 13.82 7.50
CA ALA A 174 -15.32 13.20 7.25
C ALA A 174 -14.21 13.77 8.14
N HIS A 175 -13.15 12.99 8.33
CA HIS A 175 -12.05 13.22 9.27
C HIS A 175 -12.46 13.08 10.75
N ARG A 176 -13.50 12.29 11.00
CA ARG A 176 -13.84 11.69 12.29
C ARG A 176 -14.03 10.21 12.04
N ALA A 177 -13.32 9.38 12.78
CA ALA A 177 -13.21 7.95 12.50
C ALA A 177 -14.58 7.25 12.32
N LEU A 178 -15.61 7.61 13.07
CA LEU A 178 -16.94 7.01 12.90
C LEU A 178 -17.60 7.40 11.57
N ALA A 179 -17.47 8.66 11.14
CA ALA A 179 -18.00 9.10 9.85
C ALA A 179 -17.27 8.41 8.69
N ASP A 180 -15.95 8.28 8.79
CA ASP A 180 -15.13 7.59 7.76
C ASP A 180 -15.44 6.08 7.71
N CYS A 181 -15.76 5.46 8.85
CA CYS A 181 -16.31 4.10 8.89
C CYS A 181 -17.64 4.00 8.12
N LEU A 182 -18.60 4.92 8.35
CA LEU A 182 -19.91 4.92 7.68
C LEU A 182 -19.77 5.14 6.16
N ILE A 183 -18.91 6.07 5.76
CA ILE A 183 -18.61 6.33 4.34
C ILE A 183 -17.96 5.10 3.70
N THR A 184 -16.97 4.49 4.37
CA THR A 184 -16.28 3.28 3.90
C THR A 184 -17.25 2.11 3.75
N TYR A 185 -18.15 1.90 4.73
CA TYR A 185 -19.22 0.91 4.65
C TYR A 185 -20.12 1.14 3.42
N GLY A 186 -20.64 2.36 3.26
CA GLY A 186 -21.52 2.70 2.13
C GLY A 186 -20.82 2.50 0.77
N CYS A 187 -19.56 2.89 0.66
CA CYS A 187 -18.74 2.69 -0.54
C CYS A 187 -18.51 1.20 -0.80
N TYR A 188 -18.16 0.43 0.24
CA TYR A 188 -17.88 -0.99 0.09
C TYR A 188 -19.10 -1.79 -0.37
N GLU A 189 -20.29 -1.55 0.20
CA GLU A 189 -21.49 -2.26 -0.24
C GLU A 189 -21.84 -1.96 -1.72
N LYS A 190 -21.61 -0.73 -2.20
CA LYS A 190 -21.76 -0.38 -3.62
C LYS A 190 -20.69 -1.03 -4.49
N LEU A 191 -19.43 -1.06 -4.07
CA LEU A 191 -18.36 -1.76 -4.79
C LEU A 191 -18.60 -3.27 -4.82
N ARG A 192 -19.08 -3.84 -3.73
CA ARG A 192 -19.45 -5.25 -3.64
C ARG A 192 -20.58 -5.59 -4.64
N ALA A 193 -21.64 -4.79 -4.66
CA ALA A 193 -22.72 -4.93 -5.63
C ALA A 193 -22.22 -4.81 -7.07
N LEU A 194 -21.34 -3.82 -7.34
CA LEU A 194 -20.72 -3.62 -8.66
C LEU A 194 -19.87 -4.83 -9.07
N ALA A 195 -19.08 -5.39 -8.17
CA ALA A 195 -18.27 -6.57 -8.45
C ALA A 195 -19.15 -7.77 -8.84
N LEU A 196 -20.20 -8.03 -8.06
CA LEU A 196 -21.13 -9.15 -8.29
C LEU A 196 -22.01 -8.95 -9.53
N SER A 197 -22.26 -7.71 -9.95
CA SER A 197 -22.95 -7.45 -11.23
C SER A 197 -22.08 -7.73 -12.46
N ARG A 198 -20.75 -7.80 -12.30
CA ARG A 198 -19.77 -8.05 -13.37
C ARG A 198 -19.34 -9.52 -13.46
N GLY A 199 -19.63 -10.35 -12.45
CA GLY A 199 -19.26 -11.75 -12.41
C GLY A 199 -19.39 -12.38 -11.04
N THR A 200 -18.74 -13.51 -10.85
CA THR A 200 -18.69 -14.24 -9.58
C THR A 200 -17.63 -13.66 -8.63
N GLU A 201 -17.59 -14.14 -7.41
CA GLU A 201 -16.52 -13.80 -6.46
C GLU A 201 -15.16 -14.31 -6.95
N GLU A 202 -15.10 -15.46 -7.61
CA GLU A 202 -13.88 -15.97 -8.22
C GLU A 202 -13.38 -15.05 -9.35
N ASP A 203 -14.30 -14.50 -10.16
CA ASP A 203 -13.94 -13.52 -11.19
C ASP A 203 -13.39 -12.23 -10.58
N PHE A 204 -13.98 -11.78 -9.48
CA PHE A 204 -13.45 -10.66 -8.71
C PHE A 204 -12.03 -10.95 -8.17
N GLN A 205 -11.81 -12.12 -7.57
CA GLN A 205 -10.49 -12.51 -7.03
C GLN A 205 -9.41 -12.55 -8.13
N ARG A 206 -9.77 -13.05 -9.33
CA ARG A 206 -8.86 -13.05 -10.50
C ARG A 206 -8.36 -11.68 -10.91
N LEU A 207 -9.09 -10.59 -10.62
CA LEU A 207 -8.62 -9.22 -10.89
C LEU A 207 -7.34 -8.88 -10.12
N PHE A 208 -7.08 -9.55 -8.99
CA PHE A 208 -5.93 -9.33 -8.12
C PHE A 208 -4.79 -10.32 -8.35
N GLU A 209 -5.03 -11.35 -9.17
CA GLU A 209 -3.97 -12.27 -9.55
C GLU A 209 -2.88 -11.52 -10.31
N LYS A 210 -1.63 -11.78 -9.93
CA LYS A 210 -0.49 -11.27 -10.70
C LYS A 210 -0.53 -11.95 -12.06
N LYS A 211 -0.73 -11.19 -13.14
CA LYS A 211 -0.56 -11.72 -14.49
C LYS A 211 0.81 -12.37 -14.55
N LYS A 212 0.85 -13.68 -14.80
CA LYS A 212 2.12 -14.36 -15.05
C LYS A 212 2.82 -13.59 -16.18
N PRO A 213 4.11 -13.25 -16.04
CA PRO A 213 4.82 -12.61 -17.13
C PRO A 213 4.64 -13.48 -18.38
N PRO A 214 4.42 -12.89 -19.55
CA PRO A 214 4.31 -13.66 -20.79
C PRO A 214 5.51 -14.59 -20.88
N LYS A 215 5.27 -15.85 -21.30
CA LYS A 215 6.37 -16.78 -21.52
C LYS A 215 7.37 -16.10 -22.46
N PRO A 216 8.67 -16.23 -22.20
CA PRO A 216 9.67 -15.63 -23.09
C PRO A 216 9.40 -16.08 -24.53
N ARG A 217 9.41 -15.12 -25.46
CA ARG A 217 9.18 -15.38 -26.89
C ARG A 217 10.20 -16.37 -27.48
N TYR A 218 11.39 -16.39 -26.85
CA TYR A 218 12.51 -17.26 -27.23
C TYR A 218 12.94 -18.09 -26.03
N PRO A 219 13.45 -19.33 -26.26
CA PRO A 219 13.96 -20.18 -25.18
C PRO A 219 15.21 -19.61 -24.50
N GLY A 220 15.89 -18.65 -25.16
CA GLY A 220 17.15 -18.08 -24.69
C GLY A 220 18.34 -18.98 -24.96
N ILE A 221 19.54 -18.45 -24.74
CA ILE A 221 20.81 -19.14 -24.94
C ILE A 221 21.46 -19.33 -23.55
N PRO A 222 21.43 -20.53 -22.96
CA PRO A 222 22.14 -20.81 -21.71
C PRO A 222 23.62 -20.46 -21.80
N GLY A 223 24.15 -19.74 -20.79
CA GLY A 223 25.53 -19.24 -20.79
C GLY A 223 25.73 -17.88 -21.43
N HIS A 224 24.76 -17.35 -22.17
CA HIS A 224 24.81 -15.98 -22.70
C HIS A 224 24.77 -14.95 -21.54
N PRO A 225 25.54 -13.84 -21.59
CA PRO A 225 25.56 -12.83 -20.54
C PRO A 225 24.20 -12.26 -20.16
N PHE A 226 23.26 -12.20 -21.12
CA PHE A 226 21.89 -11.74 -20.87
C PHE A 226 20.90 -12.84 -20.48
N TYR A 227 21.31 -14.11 -20.43
CA TYR A 227 20.41 -15.21 -20.09
C TYR A 227 19.82 -15.04 -18.68
N LYS A 228 18.49 -14.99 -18.59
CA LYS A 228 17.72 -14.73 -17.35
C LYS A 228 18.02 -13.38 -16.68
N LYS A 229 18.62 -12.43 -17.41
CA LYS A 229 18.95 -11.09 -16.92
C LYS A 229 17.89 -10.07 -17.29
N ARG A 230 17.71 -9.06 -16.43
CA ARG A 230 16.85 -7.90 -16.66
C ARG A 230 17.67 -6.73 -17.16
N VAL A 231 17.30 -6.19 -18.29
CA VAL A 231 18.08 -5.19 -19.02
C VAL A 231 17.19 -3.99 -19.30
N VAL A 232 17.64 -2.79 -18.97
CA VAL A 232 17.02 -1.55 -19.40
C VAL A 232 17.88 -0.97 -20.53
N LEU A 233 17.23 -0.65 -21.64
CA LEU A 233 17.84 -0.01 -22.80
C LEU A 233 17.48 1.47 -22.81
N THR A 234 18.45 2.36 -23.05
CA THR A 234 18.20 3.82 -23.06
C THR A 234 18.70 4.48 -24.34
N GLY A 235 18.13 5.66 -24.65
CA GLY A 235 18.52 6.47 -25.81
C GLY A 235 18.46 5.69 -27.12
N SER A 236 19.50 5.78 -27.93
CA SER A 236 19.59 5.11 -29.23
C SER A 236 19.64 3.57 -29.16
N LEU A 237 19.88 3.00 -27.97
CA LEU A 237 19.84 1.56 -27.76
C LEU A 237 18.43 1.04 -27.45
N ALA A 238 17.49 1.91 -27.14
CA ALA A 238 16.10 1.54 -26.84
C ALA A 238 15.27 1.29 -28.11
N THR A 239 15.72 0.37 -28.96
CA THR A 239 15.05 0.00 -30.21
C THR A 239 14.39 -1.38 -30.11
N PRO A 240 13.34 -1.65 -30.91
CA PRO A 240 12.75 -2.98 -30.98
C PRO A 240 13.73 -4.06 -31.40
N GLU A 241 14.70 -3.72 -32.24
CA GLU A 241 15.74 -4.65 -32.72
C GLU A 241 16.63 -5.13 -31.56
N TYR A 242 17.19 -4.21 -30.78
CA TYR A 242 18.04 -4.59 -29.65
C TYR A 242 17.22 -5.29 -28.55
N ALA A 243 15.98 -4.89 -28.35
CA ALA A 243 15.08 -5.58 -27.42
C ALA A 243 14.83 -7.03 -27.85
N ASP A 244 14.61 -7.30 -29.14
CA ASP A 244 14.43 -8.65 -29.67
C ASP A 244 15.72 -9.49 -29.53
N ARG A 245 16.87 -8.89 -29.78
CA ARG A 245 18.17 -9.58 -29.63
C ARG A 245 18.46 -9.95 -28.18
N VAL A 246 18.23 -9.06 -27.22
CA VAL A 246 18.32 -9.37 -25.79
C VAL A 246 17.34 -10.49 -25.42
N ALA A 247 16.11 -10.46 -25.97
CA ALA A 247 15.12 -11.50 -25.73
C ALA A 247 15.54 -12.86 -26.32
N ARG A 248 16.14 -12.91 -27.53
CA ARG A 248 16.71 -14.14 -28.14
C ARG A 248 17.83 -14.73 -27.30
N ALA A 249 18.65 -13.88 -26.67
CA ALA A 249 19.68 -14.30 -25.72
C ALA A 249 19.10 -14.83 -24.39
N GLY A 250 17.80 -14.67 -24.16
CA GLY A 250 17.10 -15.10 -22.95
C GLY A 250 17.02 -14.02 -21.87
N GLY A 251 17.34 -12.78 -22.21
CA GLY A 251 17.18 -11.63 -21.34
C GLY A 251 15.75 -11.07 -21.38
N ARG A 252 15.44 -10.22 -20.41
CA ARG A 252 14.16 -9.49 -20.35
C ARG A 252 14.43 -8.01 -20.37
N VAL A 253 13.92 -7.32 -21.39
CA VAL A 253 13.97 -5.86 -21.47
C VAL A 253 12.86 -5.27 -20.62
N GLU A 254 13.21 -4.32 -19.76
CA GLU A 254 12.30 -3.58 -18.89
C GLU A 254 12.29 -2.10 -19.29
N LYS A 255 11.17 -1.41 -18.99
CA LYS A 255 10.99 0.01 -19.35
C LYS A 255 11.73 0.94 -18.41
N GLU A 256 11.90 0.54 -17.15
CA GLU A 256 12.44 1.37 -16.06
C GLU A 256 13.44 0.57 -15.22
N VAL A 257 14.39 1.29 -14.63
CA VAL A 257 15.35 0.70 -13.70
C VAL A 257 14.65 0.41 -12.37
N THR A 258 14.80 -0.82 -11.90
CA THR A 258 14.28 -1.29 -10.61
C THR A 258 15.40 -1.90 -9.77
N ALA A 259 15.14 -2.18 -8.51
CA ALA A 259 16.09 -2.90 -7.64
C ALA A 259 16.48 -4.31 -8.17
N LYS A 260 15.75 -4.82 -9.17
CA LYS A 260 15.97 -6.14 -9.77
C LYS A 260 16.61 -6.05 -11.15
N THR A 261 16.93 -4.86 -11.65
CA THR A 261 17.58 -4.65 -12.94
C THR A 261 19.04 -5.09 -12.83
N ASP A 262 19.50 -5.97 -13.72
CA ASP A 262 20.89 -6.45 -13.75
C ASP A 262 21.78 -5.50 -14.55
N PHE A 263 21.28 -5.00 -15.71
CA PHE A 263 22.05 -4.17 -16.63
C PHE A 263 21.28 -2.93 -17.07
N LEU A 264 22.00 -1.81 -17.17
CA LEU A 264 21.53 -0.57 -17.79
C LEU A 264 22.42 -0.27 -19.00
N ALA A 265 21.90 -0.47 -20.21
CA ALA A 265 22.60 -0.14 -21.45
C ALA A 265 22.39 1.36 -21.79
N VAL A 266 23.50 2.08 -21.97
CA VAL A 266 23.51 3.52 -22.23
C VAL A 266 24.28 3.83 -23.52
N PRO A 267 23.82 4.82 -24.34
CA PRO A 267 24.48 5.21 -25.59
C PRO A 267 25.70 6.12 -25.30
N ALA A 268 26.60 5.64 -24.45
CA ALA A 268 27.84 6.34 -24.10
C ALA A 268 29.06 5.55 -24.65
N PRO A 269 30.15 6.21 -24.99
CA PRO A 269 31.37 5.52 -25.45
C PRO A 269 31.96 4.69 -24.31
N GLY A 270 32.50 3.52 -24.65
CA GLY A 270 33.13 2.62 -23.72
C GLY A 270 32.90 1.15 -24.07
N ASP A 271 33.91 0.33 -23.81
CA ASP A 271 33.94 -1.08 -24.20
C ASP A 271 33.85 -2.04 -23.01
N LYS A 272 33.82 -1.53 -21.80
CA LYS A 272 33.77 -2.36 -20.58
C LYS A 272 32.57 -2.03 -19.74
N PRO A 273 31.92 -3.05 -19.12
CA PRO A 273 30.89 -2.80 -18.12
C PRO A 273 31.45 -1.98 -16.95
N LEU A 274 30.64 -1.04 -16.46
CA LEU A 274 30.94 -0.24 -15.29
C LEU A 274 30.09 -0.71 -14.11
N PRO A 275 30.60 -0.72 -12.88
CA PRO A 275 29.83 -1.09 -11.71
C PRO A 275 28.69 -0.09 -11.48
N GLY A 276 27.52 -0.58 -11.11
CA GLY A 276 26.41 0.28 -10.67
C GLY A 276 26.75 1.01 -9.40
N LYS A 277 26.27 2.25 -9.27
CA LYS A 277 26.41 3.02 -8.02
C LYS A 277 25.45 2.45 -6.96
N ASN A 278 25.91 2.36 -5.72
CA ASN A 278 25.12 1.96 -4.55
C ASN A 278 24.38 0.61 -4.71
N GLY A 279 25.00 -0.39 -5.36
CA GLY A 279 24.37 -1.70 -5.58
C GLY A 279 23.32 -1.71 -6.70
N GLY A 280 23.25 -0.66 -7.52
CA GLY A 280 22.40 -0.59 -8.71
C GLY A 280 22.88 -1.50 -9.86
N PRO A 281 22.16 -1.50 -11.01
CA PRO A 281 22.50 -2.31 -12.17
C PRO A 281 23.89 -1.97 -12.72
N ALA A 282 24.60 -2.96 -13.26
CA ALA A 282 25.83 -2.70 -13.99
C ALA A 282 25.53 -1.86 -15.24
N ILE A 283 26.31 -0.81 -15.46
CA ILE A 283 26.15 0.10 -16.60
C ILE A 283 26.92 -0.48 -17.79
N LEU A 284 26.21 -0.66 -18.90
CA LEU A 284 26.79 -1.11 -20.16
C LEU A 284 26.86 0.06 -21.16
N PRO A 285 28.02 0.70 -21.33
CA PRO A 285 28.24 1.59 -22.47
C PRO A 285 27.98 0.87 -23.80
N GLN A 286 27.68 1.61 -24.86
CA GLN A 286 27.26 1.06 -26.15
C GLN A 286 28.20 -0.04 -26.66
N GLY A 287 29.51 0.15 -26.64
CA GLY A 287 30.48 -0.85 -27.10
C GLY A 287 30.45 -2.14 -26.24
N ALA A 288 30.35 -1.98 -24.90
CA ALA A 288 30.21 -3.12 -24.01
C ALA A 288 28.90 -3.89 -24.24
N PHE A 289 27.78 -3.18 -24.47
CA PHE A 289 26.49 -3.77 -24.76
C PHE A 289 26.51 -4.58 -26.07
N LEU A 290 27.01 -3.98 -27.17
CA LEU A 290 27.11 -4.61 -28.48
C LEU A 290 28.03 -5.84 -28.45
N ARG A 291 29.15 -5.76 -27.74
CA ARG A 291 30.07 -6.88 -27.56
C ARG A 291 29.41 -8.05 -26.84
N LEU A 292 28.66 -7.76 -25.74
CA LEU A 292 27.93 -8.80 -25.04
C LEU A 292 26.80 -9.41 -25.90
N LEU A 293 26.27 -8.67 -26.88
CA LEU A 293 25.34 -9.20 -27.88
C LEU A 293 26.00 -9.99 -29.00
N GLY A 294 27.35 -10.07 -29.07
CA GLY A 294 28.07 -10.74 -30.12
C GLY A 294 28.26 -9.93 -31.41
N GLU A 295 28.22 -8.59 -31.35
CA GLU A 295 28.37 -7.70 -32.51
C GLU A 295 29.81 -7.15 -32.70
N ALA A 296 30.76 -7.55 -31.88
CA ALA A 296 32.06 -6.90 -31.84
C ALA A 296 33.07 -7.31 -32.95
N GLU A 297 32.67 -8.07 -33.94
CA GLU A 297 33.63 -8.53 -34.97
C GLU A 297 33.33 -8.04 -36.41
N SER A 298 32.34 -7.12 -36.60
CA SER A 298 31.96 -6.72 -37.97
C SER A 298 32.41 -5.33 -38.42
N SER A 299 33.27 -4.66 -37.64
CA SER A 299 33.74 -3.29 -37.98
C SER A 299 35.26 -3.16 -38.12
N ALA A 300 35.95 -4.21 -38.56
CA ALA A 300 37.35 -4.15 -38.93
C ALA A 300 37.52 -4.75 -40.32
N HIS A 301 37.07 -4.00 -41.35
CA HIS A 301 37.58 -4.10 -42.72
C HIS A 301 37.34 -2.78 -43.44
#